data_f86d35a5e87b79212086db1149fe7174
#
_entry.id   f86d35a5e87b79212086db1149fe7174
#
_cell.length_a   1.000
_cell.length_b   1.000
_cell.length_c   1.000
_cell.angle_alpha   90.00
_cell.angle_beta   90.00
_cell.angle_gamma   90.00
#
_symmetry.space_group_name_H-M   'P 1'
#
loop_
_entity.id
_entity.type
_entity.pdbx_description
1 polymer ?
#
loop_
_entity_poly.entity_id
_entity_poly.type
_entity_poly.pdbx_seq_one_letter_code
_entity_poly.pdbx_strand_id
1 'polypeptide(L)'
;MKISTLCISALLSLSSLTLSQAQAEEVARVKIATSEGEIVAELYPAKAPKTVANFLQYVKDKHYDGTVFHRVISSFMVQGGGFDAKYTERKTRPPVAHEGRESLAAGLKNQIGTLAMARTNDPQSATAQFFINVTDNAFLDPTPIPEGDPVKRFEFQGRVYDNVPRANLLNAPQLFGYTVFGKVVSGMDVVQKIKSAPTGAGGPFPSDVPKTPILINSITLLKTP
;
A
#
# COMPACT_ATOMS: atom_id res chain seq x y z
N MET A 1 -85.31 -0.05 -14.19
CA MET A 1 -84.13 -0.86 -14.64
C MET A 1 -82.89 -0.02 -14.60
N LYS A 2 -82.06 -0.20 -13.59
CA LYS A 2 -80.80 0.54 -13.41
C LYS A 2 -79.66 -0.40 -13.73
N ILE A 3 -78.84 -0.03 -14.72
CA ILE A 3 -77.66 -0.78 -15.12
C ILE A 3 -76.48 -0.12 -14.45
N SER A 4 -75.80 -0.82 -13.54
CA SER A 4 -74.61 -0.35 -12.86
C SER A 4 -73.39 -0.77 -13.69
N THR A 5 -72.62 0.25 -14.12
CA THR A 5 -71.32 0.05 -14.84
C THR A 5 -70.22 -0.07 -13.82
N LEU A 6 -69.52 -1.21 -13.83
CA LEU A 6 -68.41 -1.54 -12.95
C LEU A 6 -67.10 -1.08 -13.66
N CYS A 7 -66.43 -0.05 -13.13
CA CYS A 7 -65.14 0.35 -13.60
C CYS A 7 -64.03 -0.45 -12.87
N ILE A 8 -63.32 -1.30 -13.60
CA ILE A 8 -62.12 -2.02 -13.13
C ILE A 8 -60.93 -1.13 -13.42
N SER A 9 -60.36 -0.58 -12.35
CA SER A 9 -59.07 0.17 -12.41
C SER A 9 -57.92 -0.81 -12.25
N ALA A 10 -57.20 -1.06 -13.33
CA ALA A 10 -55.95 -1.83 -13.29
C ALA A 10 -54.80 -0.93 -12.83
N LEU A 11 -54.28 -1.19 -11.62
CA LEU A 11 -53.02 -0.61 -11.16
C LEU A 11 -51.85 -1.35 -11.82
N LEU A 12 -51.15 -0.69 -12.75
CA LEU A 12 -49.83 -1.12 -13.20
C LEU A 12 -48.80 -0.71 -12.15
N SER A 13 -48.30 -1.66 -11.36
CA SER A 13 -47.11 -1.45 -10.51
C SER A 13 -45.86 -1.51 -11.38
N LEU A 14 -45.28 -0.35 -11.69
CA LEU A 14 -43.93 -0.24 -12.26
C LEU A 14 -42.91 -0.62 -11.18
N SER A 15 -42.39 -1.84 -11.24
CA SER A 15 -41.22 -2.25 -10.47
C SER A 15 -39.97 -1.62 -11.10
N SER A 16 -39.49 -0.54 -10.52
CA SER A 16 -38.20 0.05 -10.89
C SER A 16 -37.06 -0.87 -10.44
N LEU A 17 -36.51 -1.66 -11.37
CA LEU A 17 -35.21 -2.30 -11.16
C LEU A 17 -34.14 -1.23 -11.05
N THR A 18 -33.71 -0.94 -9.83
CA THR A 18 -32.49 -0.18 -9.61
C THR A 18 -31.31 -1.10 -9.97
N LEU A 19 -30.76 -0.94 -11.18
CA LEU A 19 -29.43 -1.47 -11.49
C LEU A 19 -28.44 -0.78 -10.55
N SER A 20 -27.96 -1.51 -9.55
CA SER A 20 -26.77 -1.14 -8.80
C SER A 20 -25.59 -1.18 -9.79
N GLN A 21 -25.22 -0.02 -10.33
CA GLN A 21 -23.94 0.09 -11.04
C GLN A 21 -22.84 -0.17 -10.01
N ALA A 22 -22.21 -1.34 -10.11
CA ALA A 22 -20.96 -1.58 -9.43
C ALA A 22 -19.98 -0.52 -9.93
N GLN A 23 -19.73 0.50 -9.11
CA GLN A 23 -18.76 1.54 -9.41
C GLN A 23 -17.40 0.86 -9.47
N ALA A 24 -16.79 0.81 -10.66
CA ALA A 24 -15.45 0.28 -10.81
C ALA A 24 -14.54 1.00 -9.79
N GLU A 25 -13.83 0.23 -8.97
CA GLU A 25 -12.91 0.79 -7.97
C GLU A 25 -11.90 1.69 -8.70
N GLU A 26 -11.80 2.95 -8.30
CA GLU A 26 -10.87 3.89 -8.91
C GLU A 26 -9.44 3.40 -8.67
N VAL A 27 -8.75 3.03 -9.73
CA VAL A 27 -7.38 2.53 -9.72
C VAL A 27 -6.50 3.50 -10.48
N ALA A 28 -5.46 4.00 -9.83
CA ALA A 28 -4.41 4.78 -10.49
C ALA A 28 -3.25 3.85 -10.89
N ARG A 29 -2.71 4.01 -12.09
CA ARG A 29 -1.55 3.24 -12.54
C ARG A 29 -0.32 4.12 -12.66
N VAL A 30 0.81 3.62 -12.18
CA VAL A 30 2.11 4.28 -12.35
C VAL A 30 3.09 3.37 -13.06
N LYS A 31 3.96 3.99 -13.86
CA LYS A 31 5.13 3.35 -14.45
C LYS A 31 6.37 3.76 -13.67
N ILE A 32 7.11 2.80 -13.15
CA ILE A 32 8.41 2.95 -12.49
C ILE A 32 9.46 2.53 -13.52
N ALA A 33 10.12 3.49 -14.15
CA ALA A 33 11.23 3.22 -15.07
C ALA A 33 12.51 3.09 -14.25
N THR A 34 13.17 1.94 -14.33
CA THR A 34 14.41 1.65 -13.61
C THR A 34 15.57 1.40 -14.56
N SER A 35 16.81 1.35 -14.05
CA SER A 35 17.97 0.90 -14.81
C SER A 35 17.89 -0.58 -15.23
N GLU A 36 17.01 -1.37 -14.60
CA GLU A 36 16.84 -2.79 -14.84
C GLU A 36 15.64 -3.13 -15.75
N GLY A 37 14.79 -2.15 -16.04
CA GLY A 37 13.58 -2.27 -16.84
C GLY A 37 12.40 -1.48 -16.27
N GLU A 38 11.22 -1.69 -16.83
CA GLU A 38 10.00 -1.00 -16.44
C GLU A 38 9.12 -1.88 -15.55
N ILE A 39 8.54 -1.28 -14.51
CA ILE A 39 7.57 -1.89 -13.63
C ILE A 39 6.29 -1.06 -13.71
N VAL A 40 5.13 -1.69 -13.85
CA VAL A 40 3.83 -1.02 -13.76
C VAL A 40 3.13 -1.49 -12.48
N ALA A 41 2.69 -0.53 -11.70
CA ALA A 41 1.92 -0.80 -10.47
C ALA A 41 0.55 -0.13 -10.51
N GLU A 42 -0.45 -0.84 -10.01
CA GLU A 42 -1.75 -0.29 -9.64
C GLU A 42 -1.70 0.23 -8.22
N LEU A 43 -2.29 1.39 -8.00
CA LEU A 43 -2.46 2.02 -6.70
C LEU A 43 -3.95 2.04 -6.37
N TYR A 44 -4.29 1.88 -5.10
CA TYR A 44 -5.67 1.71 -4.63
C TYR A 44 -6.14 2.89 -3.76
N PRO A 45 -6.52 4.04 -4.36
CA PRO A 45 -6.92 5.24 -3.61
C PRO A 45 -8.15 5.01 -2.72
N ALA A 46 -9.06 4.12 -3.11
CA ALA A 46 -10.20 3.77 -2.27
C ALA A 46 -9.82 3.01 -0.98
N LYS A 47 -8.63 2.34 -0.96
CA LYS A 47 -8.18 1.50 0.16
C LYS A 47 -7.12 2.15 1.05
N ALA A 48 -6.35 3.10 0.50
CA ALA A 48 -5.31 3.85 1.20
C ALA A 48 -5.23 5.29 0.63
N PRO A 49 -6.29 6.10 0.79
CA PRO A 49 -6.44 7.38 0.09
C PRO A 49 -5.31 8.38 0.40
N LYS A 50 -4.93 8.54 1.66
CA LYS A 50 -3.88 9.49 2.06
C LYS A 50 -2.51 9.03 1.57
N THR A 51 -2.24 7.73 1.66
CA THR A 51 -0.98 7.12 1.23
C THR A 51 -0.82 7.23 -0.28
N VAL A 52 -1.85 6.91 -1.05
CA VAL A 52 -1.82 7.05 -2.51
C VAL A 52 -1.68 8.51 -2.93
N ALA A 53 -2.43 9.44 -2.31
CA ALA A 53 -2.30 10.86 -2.60
C ALA A 53 -0.89 11.38 -2.30
N ASN A 54 -0.29 10.98 -1.17
CA ASN A 54 1.08 11.32 -0.79
C ASN A 54 2.09 10.78 -1.82
N PHE A 55 1.99 9.51 -2.20
CA PHE A 55 2.86 8.90 -3.19
C PHE A 55 2.76 9.61 -4.55
N LEU A 56 1.55 9.85 -5.05
CA LEU A 56 1.31 10.56 -6.32
C LEU A 56 1.79 12.02 -6.27
N GLN A 57 1.76 12.66 -5.12
CA GLN A 57 2.33 14.00 -4.98
C GLN A 57 3.87 13.97 -5.13
N TYR A 58 4.57 12.98 -4.57
CA TYR A 58 6.00 12.79 -4.81
C TYR A 58 6.31 12.44 -6.27
N VAL A 59 5.44 11.67 -6.94
CA VAL A 59 5.54 11.41 -8.39
C VAL A 59 5.44 12.71 -9.18
N LYS A 60 4.44 13.56 -8.88
CA LYS A 60 4.25 14.87 -9.52
C LYS A 60 5.43 15.81 -9.31
N ASP A 61 6.02 15.79 -8.11
CA ASP A 61 7.18 16.59 -7.74
C ASP A 61 8.50 16.04 -8.32
N LYS A 62 8.46 14.92 -9.06
CA LYS A 62 9.63 14.21 -9.60
C LYS A 62 10.66 13.82 -8.51
N HIS A 63 10.18 13.62 -7.29
CA HIS A 63 11.02 13.27 -6.15
C HIS A 63 11.79 11.96 -6.38
N TYR A 64 11.17 11.00 -7.07
CA TYR A 64 11.75 9.68 -7.31
C TYR A 64 12.78 9.65 -8.43
N ASP A 65 12.83 10.68 -9.29
CA ASP A 65 13.70 10.71 -10.46
C ASP A 65 15.17 10.71 -10.04
N GLY A 66 15.94 9.69 -10.44
CA GLY A 66 17.34 9.50 -10.06
C GLY A 66 17.57 9.03 -8.62
N THR A 67 16.54 8.59 -7.89
CA THR A 67 16.71 7.85 -6.65
C THR A 67 17.11 6.40 -6.93
N VAL A 68 17.50 5.66 -5.88
CA VAL A 68 17.94 4.26 -6.01
C VAL A 68 17.08 3.32 -5.15
N PHE A 69 17.08 2.04 -5.53
CA PHE A 69 16.78 0.96 -4.61
C PHE A 69 18.00 0.76 -3.71
N HIS A 70 17.98 1.41 -2.54
CA HIS A 70 19.11 1.46 -1.63
C HIS A 70 19.18 0.29 -0.65
N ARG A 71 18.10 -0.53 -0.57
CA ARG A 71 18.07 -1.71 0.28
C ARG A 71 17.34 -2.84 -0.43
N VAL A 72 18.04 -3.95 -0.65
CA VAL A 72 17.55 -5.13 -1.35
C VAL A 72 17.85 -6.37 -0.52
N ILE A 73 16.80 -7.05 -0.08
CA ILE A 73 16.88 -8.33 0.62
C ILE A 73 16.10 -9.36 -0.18
N SER A 74 16.80 -10.30 -0.80
CA SER A 74 16.27 -11.23 -1.81
C SER A 74 15.12 -12.11 -1.35
N SER A 75 15.03 -12.41 -0.05
CA SER A 75 13.95 -13.19 0.57
C SER A 75 12.88 -12.34 1.26
N PHE A 76 12.90 -11.01 1.05
CA PHE A 76 12.04 -10.10 1.81
C PHE A 76 11.41 -9.01 0.94
N MET A 77 12.19 -7.97 0.54
CA MET A 77 11.67 -6.83 -0.20
C MET A 77 12.78 -6.06 -0.93
N VAL A 78 12.40 -5.18 -1.84
CA VAL A 78 13.26 -4.18 -2.45
C VAL A 78 12.74 -2.79 -2.09
N GLN A 79 13.56 -1.95 -1.42
CA GLN A 79 13.19 -0.65 -0.88
C GLN A 79 13.93 0.47 -1.60
N GLY A 80 13.21 1.53 -1.96
CA GLY A 80 13.77 2.68 -2.68
C GLY A 80 13.04 3.99 -2.44
N GLY A 81 13.41 5.01 -3.23
CA GLY A 81 12.71 6.29 -3.29
C GLY A 81 13.15 7.33 -2.25
N GLY A 82 14.16 7.04 -1.42
CA GLY A 82 14.62 7.97 -0.38
C GLY A 82 16.01 8.59 -0.61
N PHE A 83 16.85 7.94 -1.41
CA PHE A 83 18.26 8.31 -1.58
C PHE A 83 18.62 8.40 -3.06
N ASP A 84 19.50 9.33 -3.39
CA ASP A 84 20.11 9.43 -4.71
C ASP A 84 21.22 8.38 -4.93
N ALA A 85 21.84 8.37 -6.11
CA ALA A 85 22.91 7.43 -6.45
C ALA A 85 24.22 7.63 -5.62
N LYS A 86 24.35 8.73 -4.90
CA LYS A 86 25.44 8.99 -3.94
C LYS A 86 25.04 8.65 -2.51
N TYR A 87 23.84 8.08 -2.31
CA TYR A 87 23.22 7.80 -1.02
C TYR A 87 22.99 9.04 -0.16
N THR A 88 22.80 10.21 -0.79
CA THR A 88 22.32 11.40 -0.11
C THR A 88 20.80 11.30 0.04
N GLU A 89 20.33 11.45 1.27
CA GLU A 89 18.88 11.41 1.54
C GLU A 89 18.19 12.62 0.89
N ARG A 90 17.08 12.37 0.20
CA ARG A 90 16.28 13.43 -0.39
C ARG A 90 15.34 14.05 0.63
N LYS A 91 15.25 15.38 0.60
CA LYS A 91 14.34 16.14 1.47
C LYS A 91 12.89 15.71 1.21
N THR A 92 12.17 15.41 2.29
CA THR A 92 10.79 14.94 2.25
C THR A 92 9.80 16.01 2.67
N ARG A 93 8.53 15.79 2.35
CA ARG A 93 7.36 16.47 2.90
C ARG A 93 7.10 15.97 4.33
N PRO A 94 6.20 16.60 5.11
CA PRO A 94 5.74 16.04 6.38
C PRO A 94 5.22 14.61 6.21
N PRO A 95 5.31 13.78 7.26
CA PRO A 95 4.83 12.40 7.23
C PRO A 95 3.33 12.31 6.89
N VAL A 96 2.96 11.20 6.26
CA VAL A 96 1.55 10.83 6.00
C VAL A 96 1.00 9.98 7.15
N ALA A 97 -0.27 10.19 7.50
CA ALA A 97 -0.95 9.39 8.49
C ALA A 97 -0.98 7.90 8.07
N HIS A 98 -0.76 7.02 9.03
CA HIS A 98 -0.75 5.58 8.80
C HIS A 98 -2.14 5.04 8.50
N GLU A 99 -2.29 4.30 7.40
CA GLU A 99 -3.56 3.70 6.94
C GLU A 99 -3.48 2.16 6.87
N GLY A 100 -2.56 1.54 7.59
CA GLY A 100 -2.32 0.09 7.47
C GLY A 100 -3.53 -0.75 7.89
N ARG A 101 -4.25 -0.35 8.95
CA ARG A 101 -5.43 -1.08 9.42
C ARG A 101 -6.59 -0.96 8.45
N GLU A 102 -6.80 0.23 7.90
CA GLU A 102 -7.82 0.51 6.88
C GLU A 102 -7.53 -0.27 5.60
N SER A 103 -6.27 -0.25 5.13
CA SER A 103 -5.85 -0.98 3.95
C SER A 103 -5.96 -2.50 4.14
N LEU A 104 -5.61 -3.02 5.33
CA LEU A 104 -5.80 -4.43 5.66
C LEU A 104 -7.29 -4.82 5.69
N ALA A 105 -8.14 -4.01 6.31
CA ALA A 105 -9.59 -4.22 6.35
C ALA A 105 -10.20 -4.20 4.93
N ALA A 106 -9.63 -3.41 4.02
CA ALA A 106 -9.98 -3.39 2.60
C ALA A 106 -9.33 -4.53 1.78
N GLY A 107 -8.68 -5.50 2.44
CA GLY A 107 -8.13 -6.71 1.81
C GLY A 107 -6.70 -6.58 1.29
N LEU A 108 -6.00 -5.47 1.54
CA LEU A 108 -4.60 -5.33 1.14
C LEU A 108 -3.66 -5.93 2.19
N LYS A 109 -2.81 -6.85 1.77
CA LYS A 109 -1.83 -7.54 2.61
C LYS A 109 -0.43 -7.41 2.03
N ASN A 110 0.60 -7.55 2.86
CA ASN A 110 2.00 -7.59 2.44
C ASN A 110 2.32 -8.92 1.76
N GLN A 111 1.85 -9.09 0.55
CA GLN A 111 2.05 -10.25 -0.31
C GLN A 111 3.01 -9.93 -1.44
N ILE A 112 3.55 -10.96 -2.09
CA ILE A 112 4.44 -10.79 -3.24
C ILE A 112 3.87 -9.83 -4.28
N GLY A 113 4.69 -8.86 -4.70
CA GLY A 113 4.35 -7.83 -5.68
C GLY A 113 3.60 -6.63 -5.10
N THR A 114 3.21 -6.60 -3.82
CA THR A 114 2.55 -5.41 -3.25
C THR A 114 3.55 -4.32 -2.91
N LEU A 115 3.09 -3.07 -3.04
CA LEU A 115 3.80 -1.87 -2.64
C LEU A 115 3.34 -1.43 -1.25
N ALA A 116 4.28 -1.18 -0.35
CA ALA A 116 3.99 -0.64 0.97
C ALA A 116 4.91 0.52 1.33
N MET A 117 4.44 1.41 2.23
CA MET A 117 5.25 2.55 2.69
C MET A 117 6.30 2.10 3.69
N ALA A 118 7.54 2.47 3.46
CA ALA A 118 8.59 2.35 4.47
C ALA A 118 8.42 3.43 5.55
N ARG A 119 8.82 3.10 6.77
CA ARG A 119 8.76 3.99 7.94
C ARG A 119 9.84 3.63 8.96
N THR A 120 10.06 4.49 9.92
CA THR A 120 10.89 4.19 11.09
C THR A 120 10.10 3.35 12.12
N ASN A 121 10.60 3.22 13.33
CA ASN A 121 9.84 2.59 14.43
C ASN A 121 8.57 3.35 14.81
N ASP A 122 8.50 4.65 14.51
CA ASP A 122 7.26 5.41 14.64
C ASP A 122 6.31 5.10 13.47
N PRO A 123 5.11 4.58 13.75
CA PRO A 123 4.12 4.29 12.70
C PRO A 123 3.70 5.51 11.88
N GLN A 124 3.80 6.71 12.45
CA GLN A 124 3.40 7.97 11.80
C GLN A 124 4.56 8.66 11.04
N SER A 125 5.67 7.96 10.79
CA SER A 125 6.87 8.54 10.17
C SER A 125 7.01 8.32 8.67
N ALA A 126 6.07 7.66 8.01
CA ALA A 126 6.14 7.38 6.57
C ALA A 126 6.12 8.68 5.74
N THR A 127 7.05 8.80 4.79
CA THR A 127 7.14 9.99 3.90
C THR A 127 7.14 9.59 2.43
N ALA A 128 8.31 9.42 1.80
CA ALA A 128 8.47 9.13 0.38
C ALA A 128 8.86 7.67 0.11
N GLN A 129 9.65 7.05 1.01
CA GLN A 129 10.22 5.74 0.77
C GLN A 129 9.15 4.66 0.71
N PHE A 130 9.29 3.75 -0.24
CA PHE A 130 8.41 2.59 -0.41
C PHE A 130 9.23 1.33 -0.62
N PHE A 131 8.58 0.19 -0.47
CA PHE A 131 9.17 -1.10 -0.85
C PHE A 131 8.18 -1.94 -1.65
N ILE A 132 8.74 -2.86 -2.45
CA ILE A 132 7.99 -3.89 -3.16
C ILE A 132 8.29 -5.21 -2.47
N ASN A 133 7.27 -5.91 -2.02
CA ASN A 133 7.41 -7.24 -1.43
C ASN A 133 7.83 -8.25 -2.50
N VAL A 134 8.89 -9.03 -2.25
CA VAL A 134 9.36 -10.08 -3.18
C VAL A 134 9.01 -11.48 -2.72
N THR A 135 8.35 -11.59 -1.58
CA THR A 135 7.72 -12.78 -1.00
C THR A 135 6.50 -12.35 -0.19
N ASP A 136 5.75 -13.31 0.34
CA ASP A 136 4.65 -13.04 1.26
C ASP A 136 5.21 -12.74 2.66
N ASN A 137 4.93 -11.54 3.16
CA ASN A 137 5.45 -10.99 4.40
C ASN A 137 4.31 -10.70 5.40
N ALA A 138 3.51 -11.71 5.74
CA ALA A 138 2.35 -11.56 6.61
C ALA A 138 2.68 -10.94 7.98
N PHE A 139 3.93 -11.06 8.45
CA PHE A 139 4.39 -10.43 9.70
C PHE A 139 4.48 -8.89 9.62
N LEU A 140 4.43 -8.32 8.41
CA LEU A 140 4.33 -6.88 8.17
C LEU A 140 2.89 -6.36 8.18
N ASP A 141 1.90 -7.24 8.17
CA ASP A 141 0.51 -6.82 8.22
C ASP A 141 0.16 -6.24 9.60
N PRO A 142 -0.70 -5.22 9.67
CA PRO A 142 -1.24 -4.75 10.93
C PRO A 142 -1.88 -5.88 11.72
N THR A 143 -1.66 -5.90 13.02
CA THR A 143 -2.29 -6.90 13.90
C THR A 143 -3.76 -6.52 14.12
N PRO A 144 -4.73 -7.40 13.79
CA PRO A 144 -6.13 -7.18 14.10
C PRO A 144 -6.35 -7.06 15.61
N ILE A 145 -7.12 -6.06 16.01
CA ILE A 145 -7.48 -5.85 17.43
C ILE A 145 -8.93 -6.26 17.62
N PRO A 146 -9.20 -7.26 18.50
CA PRO A 146 -10.55 -7.73 18.76
C PRO A 146 -11.48 -6.63 19.28
N GLU A 147 -12.80 -6.84 19.15
CA GLU A 147 -13.81 -5.94 19.68
C GLU A 147 -13.84 -5.94 21.22
N GLY A 148 -14.42 -4.86 21.79
CA GLY A 148 -14.60 -4.67 23.23
C GLY A 148 -13.60 -3.71 23.84
N ASP A 149 -13.99 -3.11 24.98
CA ASP A 149 -13.12 -2.29 25.83
C ASP A 149 -13.50 -2.52 27.31
N PRO A 150 -12.64 -3.21 28.08
CA PRO A 150 -11.35 -3.77 27.67
C PRO A 150 -11.49 -4.96 26.71
N VAL A 151 -10.47 -5.18 25.88
CA VAL A 151 -10.33 -6.39 25.08
C VAL A 151 -10.06 -7.55 26.03
N LYS A 152 -11.00 -8.49 26.11
CA LYS A 152 -10.96 -9.57 27.11
C LYS A 152 -9.74 -10.48 26.98
N ARG A 153 -9.37 -10.78 25.74
CA ARG A 153 -8.20 -11.62 25.42
C ARG A 153 -7.55 -11.13 24.13
N PHE A 154 -6.26 -10.89 24.18
CA PHE A 154 -5.44 -10.50 23.04
C PHE A 154 -4.18 -11.37 23.01
N GLU A 155 -3.88 -11.96 21.87
CA GLU A 155 -2.69 -12.77 21.67
C GLU A 155 -1.76 -12.09 20.65
N PHE A 156 -0.50 -11.92 21.02
CA PHE A 156 0.52 -11.34 20.16
C PHE A 156 1.88 -11.99 20.42
N GLN A 157 2.52 -12.47 19.34
CA GLN A 157 3.84 -13.14 19.40
C GLN A 157 3.91 -14.26 20.46
N GLY A 158 2.87 -15.09 20.52
CA GLY A 158 2.78 -16.21 21.47
C GLY A 158 2.52 -15.82 22.94
N ARG A 159 2.27 -14.54 23.22
CA ARG A 159 1.88 -14.06 24.55
C ARG A 159 0.40 -13.73 24.58
N VAL A 160 -0.24 -14.08 25.69
CA VAL A 160 -1.65 -13.76 25.96
C VAL A 160 -1.72 -12.59 26.94
N TYR A 161 -2.59 -11.65 26.62
CA TYR A 161 -2.87 -10.46 27.42
C TYR A 161 -4.38 -10.42 27.69
N ASP A 162 -4.77 -10.35 28.95
CA ASP A 162 -6.18 -10.35 29.34
C ASP A 162 -6.61 -8.96 29.82
N ASN A 163 -7.86 -8.58 29.52
CA ASN A 163 -8.50 -7.34 29.93
C ASN A 163 -7.69 -6.07 29.62
N VAL A 164 -7.12 -6.01 28.41
CA VAL A 164 -6.31 -4.86 27.97
C VAL A 164 -7.21 -3.73 27.52
N PRO A 165 -7.05 -2.50 28.03
CA PRO A 165 -7.75 -1.33 27.47
C PRO A 165 -7.50 -1.22 25.97
N ARG A 166 -8.57 -1.12 25.18
CA ARG A 166 -8.47 -1.11 23.70
C ARG A 166 -7.57 0.01 23.20
N ALA A 167 -7.60 1.18 23.84
CA ALA A 167 -6.74 2.30 23.51
C ALA A 167 -5.23 1.95 23.57
N ASN A 168 -4.81 1.11 24.52
CA ASN A 168 -3.42 0.67 24.63
C ASN A 168 -2.99 -0.16 23.40
N LEU A 169 -3.87 -1.04 22.91
CA LEU A 169 -3.62 -1.83 21.71
C LEU A 169 -3.63 -0.96 20.45
N LEU A 170 -4.58 -0.03 20.36
CA LEU A 170 -4.68 0.89 19.23
C LEU A 170 -3.44 1.78 19.08
N ASN A 171 -2.79 2.13 20.19
CA ASN A 171 -1.61 3.01 20.21
C ASN A 171 -0.28 2.25 20.31
N ALA A 172 -0.28 0.91 20.37
CA ALA A 172 0.93 0.11 20.45
C ALA A 172 1.68 0.08 19.11
N PRO A 173 2.87 0.68 18.96
CA PRO A 173 3.57 0.83 17.68
C PRO A 173 3.82 -0.50 16.94
N GLN A 174 4.07 -1.57 17.67
CA GLN A 174 4.33 -2.90 17.13
C GLN A 174 3.11 -3.55 16.45
N LEU A 175 1.89 -3.03 16.68
CA LEU A 175 0.66 -3.57 16.11
C LEU A 175 0.20 -2.85 14.83
N PHE A 176 0.91 -1.80 14.41
CA PHE A 176 0.52 -1.01 13.24
C PHE A 176 0.82 -1.70 11.91
N GLY A 177 1.90 -2.49 11.82
CA GLY A 177 2.36 -3.06 10.57
C GLY A 177 2.78 -1.99 9.55
N TYR A 178 2.56 -2.27 8.26
CA TYR A 178 2.90 -1.39 7.14
C TYR A 178 1.69 -1.18 6.23
N THR A 179 1.52 0.04 5.74
CA THR A 179 0.41 0.38 4.83
C THR A 179 0.71 -0.11 3.42
N VAL A 180 0.01 -1.14 2.97
CA VAL A 180 -0.02 -1.54 1.57
C VAL A 180 -0.95 -0.59 0.81
N PHE A 181 -0.49 -0.08 -0.35
CA PHE A 181 -1.24 0.90 -1.12
C PHE A 181 -1.29 0.63 -2.62
N GLY A 182 -0.60 -0.42 -3.09
CA GLY A 182 -0.56 -0.78 -4.50
C GLY A 182 -0.02 -2.18 -4.74
N LYS A 183 -0.02 -2.58 -6.02
CA LYS A 183 0.51 -3.87 -6.47
C LYS A 183 1.11 -3.77 -7.86
N VAL A 184 2.21 -4.45 -8.08
CA VAL A 184 2.83 -4.64 -9.41
C VAL A 184 1.89 -5.49 -10.26
N VAL A 185 1.54 -4.98 -11.44
CA VAL A 185 0.70 -5.66 -12.44
C VAL A 185 1.46 -6.02 -13.71
N SER A 186 2.66 -5.43 -13.93
CA SER A 186 3.57 -5.79 -15.00
C SER A 186 5.01 -5.50 -14.55
N GLY A 187 5.99 -6.26 -15.04
CA GLY A 187 7.41 -6.09 -14.71
C GLY A 187 7.83 -6.80 -13.41
N MET A 188 7.14 -7.85 -12.99
CA MET A 188 7.60 -8.69 -11.87
C MET A 188 8.93 -9.39 -12.16
N ASP A 189 9.26 -9.68 -13.42
CA ASP A 189 10.57 -10.16 -13.87
C ASP A 189 11.67 -9.12 -13.59
N VAL A 190 11.39 -7.82 -13.78
CA VAL A 190 12.29 -6.73 -13.39
C VAL A 190 12.48 -6.70 -11.87
N VAL A 191 11.42 -6.84 -11.09
CA VAL A 191 11.51 -6.94 -9.62
C VAL A 191 12.35 -8.15 -9.21
N GLN A 192 12.19 -9.30 -9.87
CA GLN A 192 13.01 -10.50 -9.64
C GLN A 192 14.50 -10.26 -9.97
N LYS A 193 14.78 -9.51 -11.04
CA LYS A 193 16.14 -9.10 -11.41
C LYS A 193 16.76 -8.20 -10.33
N ILE A 194 16.01 -7.19 -9.87
CA ILE A 194 16.44 -6.28 -8.80
C ILE A 194 16.75 -7.06 -7.52
N LYS A 195 15.86 -7.94 -7.06
CA LYS A 195 16.07 -8.70 -5.82
C LYS A 195 17.27 -9.65 -5.86
N SER A 196 17.68 -10.05 -7.07
CA SER A 196 18.81 -10.98 -7.28
C SER A 196 20.15 -10.26 -7.41
N ALA A 197 20.15 -8.91 -7.36
CA ALA A 197 21.38 -8.13 -7.43
C ALA A 197 22.31 -8.46 -6.25
N PRO A 198 23.62 -8.60 -6.49
CA PRO A 198 24.59 -8.74 -5.42
C PRO A 198 24.56 -7.51 -4.50
N THR A 199 24.48 -7.73 -3.18
CA THR A 199 24.42 -6.68 -2.16
C THR A 199 25.65 -6.68 -1.25
N GLY A 200 25.83 -5.59 -0.53
CA GLY A 200 26.88 -5.39 0.47
C GLY A 200 26.70 -4.07 1.21
N ALA A 201 27.75 -3.57 1.85
CA ALA A 201 27.76 -2.24 2.42
C ALA A 201 27.80 -1.18 1.30
N GLY A 202 27.17 0.00 1.52
CA GLY A 202 27.17 1.11 0.58
C GLY A 202 26.63 2.39 1.20
N GLY A 203 27.27 3.54 0.92
CA GLY A 203 26.94 4.81 1.56
C GLY A 203 26.91 4.68 3.10
N PRO A 204 25.84 5.14 3.76
CA PRO A 204 25.69 5.03 5.21
C PRO A 204 25.21 3.66 5.70
N PHE A 205 24.96 2.71 4.80
CA PHE A 205 24.33 1.42 5.12
C PHE A 205 25.39 0.32 5.25
N PRO A 206 25.35 -0.49 6.33
CA PRO A 206 26.35 -1.54 6.57
C PRO A 206 26.12 -2.81 5.72
N SER A 207 24.91 -2.98 5.14
CA SER A 207 24.54 -4.17 4.35
C SER A 207 23.39 -3.87 3.39
N ASP A 208 23.02 -4.85 2.57
CA ASP A 208 21.82 -4.91 1.74
C ASP A 208 21.74 -3.87 0.62
N VAL A 209 22.82 -3.15 0.37
CA VAL A 209 22.89 -2.16 -0.73
C VAL A 209 23.35 -2.88 -2.00
N PRO A 210 22.65 -2.74 -3.14
CA PRO A 210 23.12 -3.26 -4.42
C PRO A 210 24.53 -2.74 -4.74
N LYS A 211 25.47 -3.64 -5.03
CA LYS A 211 26.87 -3.26 -5.37
C LYS A 211 26.95 -2.37 -6.60
N THR A 212 26.05 -2.59 -7.56
CA THR A 212 25.80 -1.66 -8.67
C THR A 212 24.51 -0.91 -8.38
N PRO A 213 24.52 0.43 -8.28
CA PRO A 213 23.31 1.19 -7.99
C PRO A 213 22.19 0.91 -8.99
N ILE A 214 21.02 0.57 -8.48
CA ILE A 214 19.82 0.34 -9.29
C ILE A 214 18.97 1.60 -9.20
N LEU A 215 18.93 2.34 -10.32
CA LEU A 215 18.28 3.65 -10.41
C LEU A 215 16.77 3.49 -10.64
N ILE A 216 16.02 4.36 -9.99
CA ILE A 216 14.66 4.74 -10.39
C ILE A 216 14.84 5.97 -11.29
N ASN A 217 14.81 5.75 -12.61
CA ASN A 217 14.98 6.83 -13.57
C ASN A 217 13.83 7.83 -13.50
N SER A 218 12.61 7.33 -13.34
CA SER A 218 11.40 8.15 -13.11
C SER A 218 10.24 7.29 -12.63
N ILE A 219 9.26 7.94 -11.97
CA ILE A 219 7.93 7.36 -11.77
C ILE A 219 6.91 8.31 -12.41
N THR A 220 6.04 7.78 -13.27
CA THR A 220 5.04 8.56 -13.99
C THR A 220 3.65 7.98 -13.84
N LEU A 221 2.65 8.85 -13.62
CA LEU A 221 1.24 8.46 -13.64
C LEU A 221 0.83 8.13 -15.08
N LEU A 222 0.28 6.94 -15.29
CA LEU A 222 -0.28 6.54 -16.57
C LEU A 222 -1.70 7.10 -16.70
N LYS A 223 -2.05 7.58 -17.88
CA LYS A 223 -3.44 7.95 -18.18
C LYS A 223 -4.29 6.66 -18.14
N THR A 224 -5.40 6.70 -17.43
CA THR A 224 -6.42 5.66 -17.56
C THR A 224 -6.95 5.69 -18.99
N PRO A 225 -7.04 4.53 -19.67
CA PRO A 225 -7.59 4.47 -21.02
C PRO A 225 -9.06 4.94 -21.06
#